data_8ad09580e0ae5f930d6f3dfbeefe488d
#
_entry.id   8ad09580e0ae5f930d6f3dfbeefe488d
#
_cell.length_a   1.000
_cell.length_b   1.000
_cell.length_c   1.000
_cell.angle_alpha   90.00
_cell.angle_beta   90.00
_cell.angle_gamma   90.00
#
_symmetry.space_group_name_H-M   'P 1'
#
loop_
_entity.id
_entity.type
_entity.pdbx_description
1 polymer ?
#
loop_
_entity_poly.entity_id
_entity_poly.type
_entity_poly.pdbx_seq_one_letter_code
_entity_poly.pdbx_strand_id
1 'polypeptide(L)'
;MEETTIGAVLFDGIEENPYLNELYDAILYNYGRQLFGLTNLPEKEISVPAALRFADILSKSVHTQNEETHKLWAQELVALLNALRPDDELIQYYLGSVLTRVSNFRGVSLKAADYVSADLLDRIFTQVSKEYLRIPEAENEYFFRAQKEIYEKFNEPYFSYSAPTSLGKSYI
;
A
#
# COMPACT_ATOMS: atom_id res chain seq x y z
N MET A 1 -21.97 16.84 -18.42
CA MET A 1 -22.16 16.37 -17.03
C MET A 1 -21.16 15.27 -16.84
N GLU A 2 -20.14 15.45 -16.03
CA GLU A 2 -19.26 14.37 -15.64
C GLU A 2 -20.09 13.37 -14.82
N GLU A 3 -20.08 12.10 -15.20
CA GLU A 3 -20.70 11.06 -14.41
C GLU A 3 -19.94 10.91 -13.10
N THR A 4 -20.54 11.33 -12.00
CA THR A 4 -19.98 11.15 -10.66
C THR A 4 -20.00 9.67 -10.33
N THR A 5 -18.86 9.03 -10.23
CA THR A 5 -18.75 7.62 -9.83
C THR A 5 -18.99 7.45 -8.34
N ILE A 6 -19.37 6.24 -7.92
CA ILE A 6 -19.49 5.91 -6.49
C ILE A 6 -18.13 6.09 -5.79
N GLY A 7 -17.04 5.76 -6.46
CA GLY A 7 -15.68 5.98 -5.95
C GLY A 7 -15.41 7.45 -5.66
N ALA A 8 -15.76 8.35 -6.57
CA ALA A 8 -15.63 9.79 -6.36
C ALA A 8 -16.41 10.24 -5.11
N VAL A 9 -17.67 9.81 -4.97
CA VAL A 9 -18.50 10.17 -3.80
C VAL A 9 -17.89 9.71 -2.47
N LEU A 10 -17.26 8.54 -2.45
CA LEU A 10 -16.76 7.93 -1.21
C LEU A 10 -15.34 8.37 -0.84
N PHE A 11 -14.51 8.70 -1.82
CA PHE A 11 -13.08 8.89 -1.62
C PHE A 11 -12.56 10.28 -1.99
N ASP A 12 -13.27 11.06 -2.82
CA ASP A 12 -12.82 12.40 -3.17
C ASP A 12 -12.78 13.29 -1.93
N GLY A 13 -11.68 14.01 -1.79
CA GLY A 13 -11.44 14.91 -0.66
C GLY A 13 -10.99 14.23 0.63
N ILE A 14 -10.76 12.91 0.64
CA ILE A 14 -10.24 12.23 1.85
C ILE A 14 -8.82 12.73 2.19
N GLU A 15 -8.03 13.10 1.20
CA GLU A 15 -6.71 13.68 1.33
C GLU A 15 -6.73 15.09 1.96
N GLU A 16 -7.86 15.80 1.90
CA GLU A 16 -8.06 17.11 2.52
C GLU A 16 -8.53 16.99 3.98
N ASN A 17 -8.75 15.76 4.48
CA ASN A 17 -9.22 15.55 5.84
C ASN A 17 -8.16 16.03 6.86
N PRO A 18 -8.42 17.08 7.66
CA PRO A 18 -7.42 17.67 8.54
C PRO A 18 -6.96 16.70 9.63
N TYR A 19 -7.86 15.84 10.13
CA TYR A 19 -7.50 14.85 11.14
C TYR A 19 -6.58 13.75 10.57
N LEU A 20 -6.80 13.32 9.32
CA LEU A 20 -5.89 12.38 8.65
C LEU A 20 -4.50 13.00 8.49
N ASN A 21 -4.42 14.25 8.06
CA ASN A 21 -3.16 14.95 7.88
C ASN A 21 -2.41 15.15 9.20
N GLU A 22 -3.09 15.60 10.26
CA GLU A 22 -2.51 15.73 11.61
C GLU A 22 -1.98 14.38 12.13
N LEU A 23 -2.75 13.31 11.93
CA LEU A 23 -2.38 11.96 12.34
C LEU A 23 -1.17 11.44 11.56
N TYR A 24 -1.15 11.66 10.26
CA TYR A 24 -0.02 11.30 9.40
C TYR A 24 1.26 12.05 9.81
N ASP A 25 1.17 13.36 10.03
CA ASP A 25 2.29 14.18 10.49
C ASP A 25 2.82 13.74 11.86
N ALA A 26 1.93 13.32 12.77
CA ALA A 26 2.35 12.80 14.07
C ALA A 26 3.09 11.45 13.94
N ILE A 27 2.61 10.56 13.07
CA ILE A 27 3.26 9.28 12.78
C ILE A 27 4.64 9.51 12.15
N LEU A 28 4.72 10.35 11.13
CA LEU A 28 5.97 10.66 10.42
C LEU A 28 6.99 11.34 11.35
N TYR A 29 6.54 12.26 12.21
CA TYR A 29 7.38 12.87 13.22
C TYR A 29 7.97 11.84 14.19
N ASN A 30 7.15 10.93 14.73
CA ASN A 30 7.62 9.91 15.68
C ASN A 30 8.57 8.93 14.99
N TYR A 31 8.29 8.55 13.74
CA TYR A 31 9.21 7.73 12.95
C TYR A 31 10.55 8.43 12.73
N GLY A 32 10.57 9.69 12.31
CA GLY A 32 11.78 10.47 12.14
C GLY A 32 12.55 10.63 13.47
N ARG A 33 11.83 10.90 14.57
CA ARG A 33 12.41 10.96 15.92
C ARG A 33 13.13 9.65 16.29
N GLN A 34 12.50 8.52 16.04
CA GLN A 34 13.10 7.20 16.30
C GLN A 34 14.28 6.92 15.36
N LEU A 35 14.11 7.16 14.07
CA LEU A 35 15.13 6.90 13.05
C LEU A 35 16.43 7.68 13.30
N PHE A 36 16.31 8.93 13.73
CA PHE A 36 17.46 9.81 13.99
C PHE A 36 17.90 9.81 15.47
N GLY A 37 17.32 8.98 16.32
CA GLY A 37 17.70 8.88 17.73
C GLY A 37 17.44 10.15 18.56
N LEU A 38 16.44 10.94 18.20
CA LEU A 38 16.13 12.25 18.83
C LEU A 38 15.31 12.05 20.12
N THR A 39 15.93 11.42 21.11
CA THR A 39 15.27 11.06 22.39
C THR A 39 14.94 12.27 23.29
N ASN A 40 15.55 13.43 23.04
CA ASN A 40 15.28 14.68 23.73
C ASN A 40 13.97 15.36 23.29
N LEU A 41 13.37 14.91 22.18
CA LEU A 41 12.10 15.44 21.71
C LEU A 41 10.94 14.58 22.27
N PRO A 42 9.83 15.19 22.69
CA PRO A 42 8.68 14.44 23.16
C PRO A 42 8.03 13.63 22.04
N GLU A 43 7.47 12.50 22.37
CA GLU A 43 6.66 11.72 21.45
C GLU A 43 5.28 12.38 21.24
N LYS A 44 4.81 12.42 20.00
CA LYS A 44 3.45 12.86 19.71
C LYS A 44 2.47 11.71 19.92
N GLU A 45 1.30 12.00 20.48
CA GLU A 45 0.24 11.02 20.62
C GLU A 45 -0.29 10.58 19.25
N ILE A 46 -0.45 9.26 19.06
CA ILE A 46 -0.95 8.65 17.82
C ILE A 46 -2.13 7.75 18.18
N SER A 47 -3.27 8.00 17.56
CA SER A 47 -4.38 7.06 17.57
C SER A 47 -4.15 5.94 16.56
N VAL A 48 -3.50 4.85 16.97
CA VAL A 48 -3.27 3.67 16.13
C VAL A 48 -4.55 3.13 15.49
N PRO A 49 -5.69 2.97 16.23
CA PRO A 49 -6.92 2.50 15.60
C PRO A 49 -7.45 3.42 14.51
N ALA A 50 -7.29 4.74 14.66
CA ALA A 50 -7.70 5.70 13.62
C ALA A 50 -6.79 5.60 12.39
N ALA A 51 -5.48 5.53 12.57
CA ALA A 51 -4.53 5.38 11.49
C ALA A 51 -4.75 4.08 10.68
N LEU A 52 -5.00 2.96 11.36
CA LEU A 52 -5.31 1.69 10.72
C LEU A 52 -6.64 1.74 9.95
N ARG A 53 -7.66 2.45 10.47
CA ARG A 53 -8.92 2.68 9.74
C ARG A 53 -8.71 3.51 8.49
N PHE A 54 -7.92 4.58 8.54
CA PHE A 54 -7.60 5.37 7.35
C PHE A 54 -6.85 4.53 6.32
N ALA A 55 -5.85 3.75 6.73
CA ALA A 55 -5.12 2.87 5.83
C ALA A 55 -6.06 1.83 5.16
N ASP A 56 -6.99 1.25 5.91
CA ASP A 56 -7.98 0.31 5.36
C ASP A 56 -8.91 1.00 4.34
N ILE A 57 -9.43 2.18 4.66
CA ILE A 57 -10.30 2.96 3.75
C ILE A 57 -9.53 3.33 2.48
N LEU A 58 -8.34 3.92 2.61
CA LEU A 58 -7.50 4.32 1.48
C LEU A 58 -7.13 3.14 0.59
N SER A 59 -6.86 1.97 1.16
CA SER A 59 -6.55 0.76 0.40
C SER A 59 -7.72 0.25 -0.46
N LYS A 60 -8.95 0.64 -0.13
CA LYS A 60 -10.20 0.30 -0.84
C LYS A 60 -10.58 1.32 -1.89
N SER A 61 -9.82 2.40 -2.03
CA SER A 61 -10.09 3.44 -3.00
C SER A 61 -10.07 2.89 -4.42
N VAL A 62 -11.17 3.10 -5.15
CA VAL A 62 -11.36 2.66 -6.55
C VAL A 62 -12.19 3.68 -7.30
N HIS A 63 -11.98 3.77 -8.61
CA HIS A 63 -12.76 4.64 -9.50
C HIS A 63 -12.73 6.13 -9.13
N THR A 64 -11.61 6.59 -8.59
CA THR A 64 -11.31 8.01 -8.33
C THR A 64 -10.03 8.40 -9.06
N GLN A 65 -9.83 9.71 -9.29
CA GLN A 65 -8.61 10.22 -9.90
C GLN A 65 -7.37 10.03 -9.00
N ASN A 66 -7.58 9.94 -7.68
CA ASN A 66 -6.54 9.83 -6.66
C ASN A 66 -6.30 8.38 -6.19
N GLU A 67 -6.84 7.38 -6.89
CA GLU A 67 -6.76 5.98 -6.48
C GLU A 67 -5.34 5.51 -6.16
N GLU A 68 -4.37 5.81 -7.03
CA GLU A 68 -2.98 5.42 -6.82
C GLU A 68 -2.35 6.13 -5.62
N THR A 69 -2.64 7.42 -5.43
CA THR A 69 -2.17 8.20 -4.28
C THR A 69 -2.72 7.64 -2.98
N HIS A 70 -4.02 7.31 -2.95
CA HIS A 70 -4.65 6.70 -1.78
C HIS A 70 -4.02 5.35 -1.42
N LYS A 71 -3.76 4.50 -2.41
CA LYS A 71 -3.12 3.21 -2.20
C LYS A 71 -1.68 3.32 -1.71
N LEU A 72 -0.93 4.32 -2.20
CA LEU A 72 0.42 4.61 -1.69
C LEU A 72 0.38 5.08 -0.24
N TRP A 73 -0.52 6.00 0.10
CA TRP A 73 -0.72 6.49 1.46
C TRP A 73 -1.11 5.37 2.43
N ALA A 74 -2.01 4.47 2.00
CA ALA A 74 -2.38 3.31 2.80
C ALA A 74 -1.17 2.45 3.17
N GLN A 75 -0.32 2.15 2.19
CA GLN A 75 0.89 1.36 2.41
C GLN A 75 1.88 2.08 3.34
N GLU A 76 2.07 3.37 3.13
CA GLU A 76 2.99 4.17 3.94
C GLU A 76 2.54 4.25 5.40
N LEU A 77 1.25 4.49 5.67
CA LEU A 77 0.70 4.51 7.03
C LEU A 77 0.98 3.21 7.79
N VAL A 78 0.67 2.05 7.19
CA VAL A 78 0.90 0.77 7.86
C VAL A 78 2.38 0.44 7.99
N ALA A 79 3.22 0.83 7.02
CA ALA A 79 4.65 0.62 7.08
C ALA A 79 5.31 1.46 8.19
N LEU A 80 4.94 2.73 8.33
CA LEU A 80 5.42 3.62 9.39
C LEU A 80 4.96 3.14 10.78
N LEU A 81 3.70 2.75 10.93
CA LEU A 81 3.19 2.19 12.17
C LEU A 81 3.93 0.90 12.56
N ASN A 82 4.16 0.01 11.59
CA ASN A 82 4.93 -1.21 11.81
C ASN A 82 6.37 -0.94 12.21
N ALA A 83 7.00 0.09 11.64
CA ALA A 83 8.35 0.49 12.03
C ALA A 83 8.40 1.04 13.46
N LEU A 84 7.36 1.77 13.89
CA LEU A 84 7.24 2.30 15.24
C LEU A 84 6.90 1.23 16.29
N ARG A 85 6.08 0.23 15.92
CA ARG A 85 5.57 -0.82 16.82
C ARG A 85 5.56 -2.17 16.11
N PRO A 86 6.73 -2.79 15.90
CA PRO A 86 6.86 -4.01 15.10
C PRO A 86 6.19 -5.24 15.73
N ASP A 87 6.00 -5.26 17.04
CA ASP A 87 5.44 -6.39 17.78
C ASP A 87 3.92 -6.25 18.02
N ASP A 88 3.27 -5.22 17.47
CA ASP A 88 1.82 -5.01 17.62
C ASP A 88 1.07 -5.90 16.62
N GLU A 89 0.37 -6.93 17.12
CA GLU A 89 -0.36 -7.90 16.29
C GLU A 89 -1.44 -7.26 15.42
N LEU A 90 -2.10 -6.20 15.92
CA LEU A 90 -3.12 -5.49 15.14
C LEU A 90 -2.50 -4.76 13.96
N ILE A 91 -1.36 -4.09 14.17
CA ILE A 91 -0.61 -3.44 13.10
C ILE A 91 -0.13 -4.47 12.08
N GLN A 92 0.40 -5.62 12.52
CA GLN A 92 0.83 -6.71 11.64
C GLN A 92 -0.33 -7.25 10.78
N TYR A 93 -1.50 -7.44 11.37
CA TYR A 93 -2.69 -7.86 10.64
C TYR A 93 -3.08 -6.86 9.55
N TYR A 94 -3.16 -5.56 9.90
CA TYR A 94 -3.52 -4.52 8.94
C TYR A 94 -2.43 -4.32 7.87
N LEU A 95 -1.16 -4.48 8.21
CA LEU A 95 -0.05 -4.47 7.25
C LEU A 95 -0.27 -5.53 6.17
N GLY A 96 -0.52 -6.78 6.56
CA GLY A 96 -0.82 -7.87 5.63
C GLY A 96 -2.07 -7.61 4.80
N SER A 97 -3.13 -7.11 5.42
CA SER A 97 -4.41 -6.79 4.76
C SER A 97 -4.24 -5.70 3.70
N VAL A 98 -3.63 -4.57 4.05
CA VAL A 98 -3.42 -3.45 3.14
C VAL A 98 -2.51 -3.84 1.98
N LEU A 99 -1.35 -4.46 2.26
CA LEU A 99 -0.40 -4.88 1.23
C LEU A 99 -1.03 -5.88 0.25
N THR A 100 -1.83 -6.83 0.76
CA THR A 100 -2.54 -7.79 -0.09
C THR A 100 -3.56 -7.10 -0.99
N ARG A 101 -4.34 -6.18 -0.44
CA ARG A 101 -5.39 -5.46 -1.17
C ARG A 101 -4.85 -4.59 -2.29
N VAL A 102 -3.72 -3.94 -2.07
CA VAL A 102 -3.04 -3.14 -3.10
C VAL A 102 -2.14 -3.99 -4.02
N SER A 103 -2.21 -5.31 -3.90
CA SER A 103 -1.42 -6.27 -4.69
C SER A 103 0.10 -6.12 -4.57
N ASN A 104 0.57 -5.60 -3.42
CA ASN A 104 2.00 -5.56 -3.10
C ASN A 104 2.45 -6.90 -2.46
N PHE A 105 2.46 -7.97 -3.26
CA PHE A 105 2.78 -9.31 -2.77
C PHE A 105 4.24 -9.48 -2.35
N ARG A 106 5.15 -8.65 -2.89
CA ARG A 106 6.54 -8.58 -2.39
C ARG A 106 6.59 -8.08 -0.96
N GLY A 107 5.85 -7.00 -0.67
CA GLY A 107 5.72 -6.48 0.69
C GLY A 107 5.10 -7.51 1.64
N VAL A 108 4.07 -8.24 1.20
CA VAL A 108 3.47 -9.34 1.97
C VAL A 108 4.51 -10.40 2.29
N SER A 109 5.25 -10.90 1.30
CA SER A 109 6.27 -11.95 1.50
C SER A 109 7.38 -11.52 2.47
N LEU A 110 7.74 -10.23 2.45
CA LEU A 110 8.84 -9.71 3.27
C LEU A 110 8.43 -9.32 4.70
N LYS A 111 7.18 -8.90 4.91
CA LYS A 111 6.75 -8.23 6.15
C LYS A 111 5.53 -8.84 6.81
N ALA A 112 4.76 -9.66 6.09
CA ALA A 112 3.49 -10.22 6.56
C ALA A 112 3.26 -11.61 5.94
N ALA A 113 4.29 -12.46 5.89
CA ALA A 113 4.24 -13.77 5.22
C ALA A 113 3.12 -14.68 5.76
N ASP A 114 2.81 -14.60 7.05
CA ASP A 114 1.79 -15.40 7.72
C ASP A 114 0.37 -14.82 7.61
N TYR A 115 0.22 -13.67 6.94
CA TYR A 115 -1.09 -13.06 6.78
C TYR A 115 -2.00 -13.89 5.88
N VAL A 116 -3.18 -14.22 6.41
CA VAL A 116 -4.25 -14.87 5.66
C VAL A 116 -5.55 -14.10 5.91
N SER A 117 -6.22 -13.65 4.87
CA SER A 117 -7.52 -12.99 5.02
C SER A 117 -8.56 -13.94 5.63
N ALA A 118 -9.36 -13.43 6.54
CA ALA A 118 -10.50 -14.18 7.10
C ALA A 118 -11.61 -14.39 6.07
N ASP A 119 -11.75 -13.50 5.10
CA ASP A 119 -12.77 -13.55 4.04
C ASP A 119 -12.38 -14.51 2.91
N LEU A 120 -13.31 -15.41 2.56
CA LEU A 120 -13.08 -16.39 1.50
C LEU A 120 -12.94 -15.74 0.11
N LEU A 121 -13.75 -14.74 -0.18
CA LEU A 121 -13.68 -14.03 -1.47
C LEU A 121 -12.37 -13.29 -1.62
N ASP A 122 -11.94 -12.58 -0.56
CA ASP A 122 -10.62 -11.92 -0.54
C ASP A 122 -9.48 -12.92 -0.81
N ARG A 123 -9.56 -14.13 -0.25
CA ARG A 123 -8.57 -15.19 -0.51
C ARG A 123 -8.55 -15.62 -1.97
N ILE A 124 -9.73 -15.80 -2.58
CA ILE A 124 -9.84 -16.18 -4.00
C ILE A 124 -9.26 -15.06 -4.89
N PHE A 125 -9.68 -13.82 -4.67
CA PHE A 125 -9.17 -12.68 -5.44
C PHE A 125 -7.66 -12.49 -5.26
N THR A 126 -7.15 -12.70 -4.04
CA THR A 126 -5.71 -12.66 -3.76
C THR A 126 -4.97 -13.73 -4.56
N GLN A 127 -5.50 -14.95 -4.61
CA GLN A 127 -4.87 -16.04 -5.36
C GLN A 127 -4.84 -15.75 -6.87
N VAL A 128 -5.96 -15.28 -7.42
CA VAL A 128 -6.03 -14.89 -8.85
C VAL A 128 -5.04 -13.76 -9.15
N SER A 129 -4.95 -12.75 -8.28
CA SER A 129 -4.02 -11.64 -8.45
C SER A 129 -2.56 -12.07 -8.34
N LYS A 130 -2.25 -13.00 -7.43
CA LYS A 130 -0.91 -13.59 -7.31
C LYS A 130 -0.51 -14.34 -8.59
N GLU A 131 -1.41 -15.17 -9.13
CA GLU A 131 -1.13 -15.89 -10.39
C GLU A 131 -0.93 -14.91 -11.55
N TYR A 132 -1.74 -13.86 -11.66
CA TYR A 132 -1.58 -12.84 -12.68
C TYR A 132 -0.24 -12.11 -12.59
N LEU A 133 0.19 -11.75 -11.38
CA LEU A 133 1.42 -10.97 -11.14
C LEU A 133 2.67 -11.84 -10.97
N ARG A 134 2.56 -13.17 -11.02
CA ARG A 134 3.70 -14.05 -10.88
C ARG A 134 4.77 -13.78 -11.95
N ILE A 135 6.02 -13.75 -11.54
CA ILE A 135 7.16 -13.70 -12.46
C ILE A 135 7.37 -15.10 -13.03
N PRO A 136 7.37 -15.28 -14.37
CA PRO A 136 7.69 -16.57 -14.97
C PRO A 136 9.06 -17.07 -14.50
N GLU A 137 9.15 -18.37 -14.20
CA GLU A 137 10.40 -19.03 -13.80
C GLU A 137 11.00 -18.61 -12.44
N ALA A 138 10.31 -17.72 -11.70
CA ALA A 138 10.71 -17.32 -10.35
C ALA A 138 9.70 -17.79 -9.30
N GLU A 139 10.16 -18.61 -8.34
CA GLU A 139 9.28 -19.08 -7.27
C GLU A 139 9.01 -17.95 -6.27
N ASN A 140 7.72 -17.73 -5.98
CA ASN A 140 7.25 -16.75 -4.99
C ASN A 140 7.67 -15.29 -5.23
N GLU A 141 7.99 -14.95 -6.49
CA GLU A 141 8.26 -13.58 -6.87
C GLU A 141 7.13 -13.01 -7.74
N TYR A 142 6.86 -11.72 -7.56
CA TYR A 142 5.71 -11.06 -8.17
C TYR A 142 6.12 -9.72 -8.76
N PHE A 143 5.58 -9.40 -9.93
CA PHE A 143 5.63 -8.06 -10.49
C PHE A 143 4.77 -7.09 -9.66
N PHE A 144 5.16 -5.82 -9.64
CA PHE A 144 4.16 -4.78 -9.46
C PHE A 144 3.30 -4.67 -10.72
N ARG A 145 2.06 -4.20 -10.58
CA ARG A 145 1.13 -4.10 -11.72
C ARG A 145 1.75 -3.37 -12.91
N ALA A 146 2.36 -2.19 -12.68
CA ALA A 146 3.03 -1.44 -13.74
C ALA A 146 4.19 -2.20 -14.40
N GLN A 147 4.94 -3.01 -13.64
CA GLN A 147 5.98 -3.89 -14.20
C GLN A 147 5.36 -4.99 -15.10
N LYS A 148 4.25 -5.58 -14.65
CA LYS A 148 3.54 -6.62 -15.43
C LYS A 148 3.03 -6.06 -16.75
N GLU A 149 2.43 -4.88 -16.74
CA GLU A 149 1.94 -4.20 -17.94
C GLU A 149 3.07 -3.91 -18.94
N ILE A 150 4.26 -3.54 -18.46
CA ILE A 150 5.44 -3.37 -19.32
C ILE A 150 5.90 -4.72 -19.84
N TYR A 151 6.01 -5.73 -19.00
CA TYR A 151 6.44 -7.07 -19.38
C TYR A 151 5.55 -7.68 -20.47
N GLU A 152 4.24 -7.51 -20.41
CA GLU A 152 3.29 -7.99 -21.43
C GLU A 152 3.49 -7.32 -22.80
N LYS A 153 4.03 -6.10 -22.83
CA LYS A 153 4.33 -5.35 -24.07
C LYS A 153 5.70 -5.64 -24.66
N PHE A 154 6.53 -6.45 -24.00
CA PHE A 154 7.90 -6.71 -24.48
C PHE A 154 7.96 -7.32 -25.89
N ASN A 155 6.91 -8.02 -26.31
CA ASN A 155 6.83 -8.62 -27.65
C ASN A 155 6.25 -7.67 -28.73
N GLU A 156 5.86 -6.46 -28.35
CA GLU A 156 5.42 -5.46 -29.31
C GLU A 156 6.64 -4.89 -30.07
N PRO A 157 6.56 -4.74 -31.42
CA PRO A 157 7.71 -4.33 -32.21
C PRO A 157 8.23 -2.92 -31.90
N TYR A 158 7.36 -2.07 -31.36
CA TYR A 158 7.71 -0.69 -30.99
C TYR A 158 6.92 -0.30 -29.73
N PHE A 159 7.59 -0.18 -28.59
CA PHE A 159 7.04 0.50 -27.43
C PHE A 159 8.13 1.26 -26.68
N SER A 160 7.75 2.30 -25.98
CA SER A 160 8.62 3.04 -25.06
C SER A 160 7.91 3.23 -23.73
N TYR A 161 8.65 3.19 -22.64
CA TYR A 161 8.09 3.48 -21.33
C TYR A 161 9.02 4.41 -20.54
N SER A 162 8.41 5.22 -19.70
CA SER A 162 9.12 6.07 -18.74
C SER A 162 8.65 5.70 -17.33
N ALA A 163 9.59 5.48 -16.45
CA ALA A 163 9.29 5.12 -15.08
C ALA A 163 10.37 5.64 -14.14
N PRO A 164 10.05 5.98 -12.87
CA PRO A 164 11.05 6.37 -11.88
C PRO A 164 12.04 5.23 -11.63
N THR A 165 13.23 5.58 -11.15
CA THR A 165 14.30 4.59 -10.87
C THR A 165 13.88 3.56 -9.82
N SER A 166 13.04 3.96 -8.87
CA SER A 166 12.51 3.10 -7.80
C SER A 166 11.55 2.00 -8.28
N LEU A 167 11.06 2.05 -9.52
CA LEU A 167 10.12 1.05 -10.04
C LEU A 167 10.78 -0.32 -10.35
N GLY A 168 12.09 -0.46 -10.18
CA GLY A 168 12.80 -1.73 -10.42
C GLY A 168 12.83 -2.10 -11.90
N LYS A 169 13.15 -1.14 -12.79
CA LYS A 169 13.22 -1.34 -14.26
C LYS A 169 14.11 -2.50 -14.69
N SER A 170 15.19 -2.75 -13.97
CA SER A 170 16.13 -3.83 -14.22
C SER A 170 15.59 -5.22 -13.84
N TYR A 171 14.38 -5.29 -13.31
CA TYR A 171 13.70 -6.52 -12.89
C TYR A 171 12.68 -7.00 -13.94
N ILE A 172 12.46 -6.22 -14.98
CA ILE A 172 11.62 -6.53 -16.13
C ILE A 172 12.54 -7.04 -17.25
#